data_52ab3984fb18aaf60bf81956293ed233
#
_entry.id   52ab3984fb18aaf60bf81956293ed233
#
_cell.length_a   1.000
_cell.length_b   1.000
_cell.length_c   1.000
_cell.angle_alpha   90.00
_cell.angle_beta   90.00
_cell.angle_gamma   90.00
#
_symmetry.space_group_name_H-M   'P 1'
#
loop_
_entity.id
_entity.type
_entity.pdbx_description
1 polymer ?
#
loop_
_entity_poly.entity_id
_entity_poly.type
_entity_poly.pdbx_seq_one_letter_code
_entity_poly.pdbx_strand_id
1 'polypeptide(L)'
;MLFELREREDDEGERWSGDLVGVDYSPRSVELARQIDEQRRAALRAQLEEDAEQTDGDVSAGTSDLSGYANLSLHVWDLLSETPGAWLQDGFDVVLDKGTFDAISLMTPETDGSPHPCDRYRQTVIPLIKRGRYLVITSCNWTKNELLEWLVPQDGELVLFDEARYPTFTFGGKTGQSVVTLVLQRRQIEA
;
A
#
# COMPACT_ATOMS: atom_id res chain seq x y z
N MET A 1 -3.53 4.71 -6.03
CA MET A 1 -2.21 4.24 -5.52
C MET A 1 -1.72 3.01 -6.27
N LEU A 2 -2.39 1.82 -6.22
CA LEU A 2 -1.90 0.61 -6.92
C LEU A 2 -1.74 0.81 -8.44
N PHE A 3 -2.70 1.43 -9.10
CA PHE A 3 -2.62 1.74 -10.52
C PHE A 3 -1.46 2.70 -10.84
N GLU A 4 -1.22 3.69 -10.01
CA GLU A 4 -0.09 4.61 -10.15
C GLU A 4 1.26 3.89 -10.11
N LEU A 5 1.40 2.86 -9.26
CA LEU A 5 2.61 2.05 -9.21
C LEU A 5 2.86 1.29 -10.53
N ARG A 6 1.80 0.89 -11.24
CA ARG A 6 1.91 0.23 -12.55
C ARG A 6 2.26 1.17 -13.69
N GLU A 7 1.75 2.38 -13.61
CA GLU A 7 1.83 3.34 -14.71
C GLU A 7 3.07 4.23 -14.62
N ARG A 8 3.62 4.36 -13.40
CA ARG A 8 4.78 5.24 -13.15
C ARG A 8 6.08 4.50 -13.47
N GLU A 9 6.92 5.17 -14.23
CA GLU A 9 8.31 4.80 -14.45
C GLU A 9 9.19 5.38 -13.34
N ASP A 10 10.23 4.65 -12.97
CA ASP A 10 11.27 5.16 -12.09
C ASP A 10 12.27 6.07 -12.86
N ASP A 11 13.33 6.51 -12.19
CA ASP A 11 14.34 7.39 -12.79
C ASP A 11 15.17 6.72 -13.90
N GLU A 12 15.09 5.37 -14.01
CA GLU A 12 15.74 4.56 -15.03
C GLU A 12 14.79 4.20 -16.20
N GLY A 13 13.51 4.60 -16.11
CA GLY A 13 12.46 4.33 -17.08
C GLY A 13 11.82 2.95 -16.93
N GLU A 14 12.09 2.25 -15.83
CA GLU A 14 11.53 0.94 -15.52
C GLU A 14 10.21 1.06 -14.76
N ARG A 15 9.26 0.16 -15.06
CA ARG A 15 7.98 0.06 -14.38
C ARG A 15 7.99 -1.07 -13.38
N TRP A 16 7.26 -0.88 -12.30
CA TRP A 16 7.07 -1.93 -11.33
C TRP A 16 6.38 -3.15 -11.96
N SER A 17 7.06 -4.29 -11.99
CA SER A 17 6.59 -5.54 -12.61
C SER A 17 6.17 -6.62 -11.61
N GLY A 18 6.39 -6.43 -10.31
CA GLY A 18 6.04 -7.39 -9.26
C GLY A 18 4.53 -7.55 -9.07
N ASP A 19 4.12 -8.55 -8.30
CA ASP A 19 2.73 -8.79 -7.95
C ASP A 19 2.18 -7.65 -7.08
N LEU A 20 0.98 -7.19 -7.39
CA LEU A 20 0.24 -6.21 -6.59
C LEU A 20 -1.04 -6.84 -6.04
N VAL A 21 -1.23 -6.71 -4.75
CA VAL A 21 -2.45 -7.14 -4.06
C VAL A 21 -3.11 -5.93 -3.42
N GLY A 22 -4.35 -5.64 -3.79
CA GLY A 22 -5.18 -4.64 -3.14
C GLY A 22 -6.24 -5.29 -2.27
N VAL A 23 -6.40 -4.77 -1.07
CA VAL A 23 -7.43 -5.24 -0.14
C VAL A 23 -8.25 -4.08 0.38
N ASP A 24 -9.54 -4.31 0.60
CA ASP A 24 -10.46 -3.38 1.25
C ASP A 24 -11.56 -4.19 1.94
N TYR A 25 -12.02 -3.73 3.10
CA TYR A 25 -13.12 -4.39 3.82
C TYR A 25 -14.48 -4.24 3.12
N SER A 26 -14.62 -3.23 2.26
CA SER A 26 -15.85 -2.93 1.55
C SER A 26 -15.93 -3.68 0.22
N PRO A 27 -16.89 -4.60 0.03
CA PRO A 27 -17.11 -5.26 -1.26
C PRO A 27 -17.36 -4.26 -2.41
N ARG A 28 -17.99 -3.12 -2.11
CA ARG A 28 -18.25 -2.08 -3.11
C ARG A 28 -16.97 -1.37 -3.56
N SER A 29 -16.05 -1.10 -2.64
CA SER A 29 -14.76 -0.50 -2.97
C SER A 29 -13.93 -1.44 -3.85
N VAL A 30 -13.92 -2.72 -3.53
CA VAL A 30 -13.22 -3.75 -4.32
C VAL A 30 -13.84 -3.88 -5.70
N GLU A 31 -15.18 -3.90 -5.80
CA GLU A 31 -15.87 -3.97 -7.08
C GLU A 31 -15.59 -2.75 -7.96
N LEU A 32 -15.64 -1.54 -7.38
CA LEU A 32 -15.28 -0.32 -8.09
C LEU A 32 -13.81 -0.35 -8.58
N ALA A 33 -12.90 -0.83 -7.74
CA ALA A 33 -11.49 -0.96 -8.12
C ALA A 33 -11.30 -1.94 -9.29
N ARG A 34 -12.05 -3.06 -9.33
CA ARG A 34 -12.04 -4.00 -10.45
C ARG A 34 -12.56 -3.38 -11.74
N GLN A 35 -13.65 -2.63 -11.67
CA GLN A 35 -14.21 -1.90 -12.83
C GLN A 35 -13.22 -0.87 -13.37
N ILE A 36 -12.51 -0.15 -12.50
CA ILE A 36 -11.45 0.79 -12.91
C ILE A 36 -10.30 0.05 -13.58
N ASP A 37 -9.88 -1.10 -13.04
CA ASP A 37 -8.82 -1.93 -13.65
C ASP A 37 -9.21 -2.40 -15.05
N GLU A 38 -10.43 -2.91 -15.22
CA GLU A 38 -10.97 -3.34 -16.51
C GLU A 38 -11.01 -2.21 -17.54
N GLN A 39 -11.48 -1.02 -17.12
CA GLN A 39 -11.52 0.15 -18.00
C GLN A 39 -10.12 0.60 -18.42
N ARG A 40 -9.15 0.62 -17.51
CA ARG A 40 -7.76 0.97 -17.81
C ARG A 40 -7.12 -0.02 -18.76
N ARG A 41 -7.33 -1.32 -18.54
CA ARG A 41 -6.86 -2.38 -19.45
C ARG A 41 -7.49 -2.26 -20.84
N ALA A 42 -8.77 -1.95 -20.93
CA ALA A 42 -9.44 -1.75 -22.20
C ALA A 42 -8.89 -0.53 -22.96
N ALA A 43 -8.71 0.59 -22.25
CA ALA A 43 -8.13 1.80 -22.84
C ALA A 43 -6.69 1.56 -23.36
N LEU A 44 -5.87 0.86 -22.59
CA LEU A 44 -4.52 0.54 -22.98
C LEU A 44 -4.47 -0.39 -24.22
N ARG A 45 -5.35 -1.40 -24.28
CA ARG A 45 -5.46 -2.26 -25.49
C ARG A 45 -5.84 -1.47 -26.73
N ALA A 46 -6.83 -0.57 -26.61
CA ALA A 46 -7.25 0.27 -27.73
C ALA A 46 -6.10 1.17 -28.22
N GLN A 47 -5.34 1.74 -27.30
CA GLN A 47 -4.17 2.54 -27.65
C GLN A 47 -3.09 1.72 -28.37
N LEU A 48 -2.82 0.50 -27.92
CA LEU A 48 -1.88 -0.41 -28.55
C LEU A 48 -2.32 -0.83 -29.97
N GLU A 49 -3.62 -1.04 -30.18
CA GLU A 49 -4.19 -1.34 -31.48
C GLU A 49 -4.04 -0.14 -32.43
N GLU A 50 -4.32 1.09 -31.96
CA GLU A 50 -4.13 2.31 -32.75
C GLU A 50 -2.65 2.55 -33.12
N ASP A 51 -1.73 2.35 -32.17
CA ASP A 51 -0.29 2.51 -32.41
C ASP A 51 0.25 1.45 -33.41
N ALA A 52 -0.27 0.23 -33.34
CA ALA A 52 0.09 -0.84 -34.26
C ALA A 52 -0.40 -0.58 -35.71
N GLU A 53 -1.56 0.05 -35.88
CA GLU A 53 -2.08 0.42 -37.19
C GLU A 53 -1.31 1.59 -37.83
N GLN A 54 -0.69 2.45 -37.00
CA GLN A 54 0.08 3.63 -37.47
C GLN A 54 1.53 3.30 -37.83
N THR A 55 2.05 2.15 -37.35
CA THR A 55 3.44 1.73 -37.61
C THR A 55 3.45 0.72 -38.77
N ASP A 56 3.79 1.21 -39.96
CA ASP A 56 3.87 0.40 -41.19
C ASP A 56 5.02 -0.65 -41.07
N GLY A 57 4.74 -1.80 -40.49
CA GLY A 57 5.47 -3.03 -40.71
C GLY A 57 6.72 -3.37 -39.88
N ASP A 58 7.13 -2.58 -38.90
CA ASP A 58 8.21 -2.99 -37.97
C ASP A 58 7.65 -3.38 -36.57
N VAL A 59 7.34 -4.68 -36.45
CA VAL A 59 6.67 -5.29 -35.26
C VAL A 59 7.64 -5.47 -34.09
N SER A 60 8.82 -4.86 -34.10
CA SER A 60 9.83 -5.07 -33.05
C SER A 60 9.92 -3.97 -31.98
N ALA A 61 9.16 -2.89 -32.13
CA ALA A 61 9.22 -1.78 -31.15
C ALA A 61 7.82 -1.48 -30.64
N GLY A 62 7.38 -2.14 -29.57
CA GLY A 62 6.24 -1.65 -28.81
C GLY A 62 5.13 -2.65 -28.52
N THR A 63 5.45 -3.85 -28.09
CA THR A 63 4.56 -4.53 -27.15
C THR A 63 4.65 -3.79 -25.83
N SER A 64 3.98 -2.64 -25.71
CA SER A 64 3.71 -2.02 -24.42
C SER A 64 2.96 -3.07 -23.62
N ASP A 65 3.69 -3.59 -22.67
CA ASP A 65 3.48 -4.84 -22.02
C ASP A 65 2.25 -4.77 -21.12
N LEU A 66 1.15 -5.38 -21.52
CA LEU A 66 0.00 -5.65 -20.65
C LEU A 66 0.37 -6.59 -19.48
N SER A 67 1.57 -7.18 -19.48
CA SER A 67 2.01 -8.12 -18.44
C SER A 67 2.02 -7.45 -17.07
N GLY A 68 2.36 -6.16 -16.99
CA GLY A 68 2.29 -5.38 -15.75
C GLY A 68 0.92 -5.41 -15.10
N TYR A 69 -0.16 -5.42 -15.87
CA TYR A 69 -1.52 -5.51 -15.36
C TYR A 69 -1.98 -6.93 -15.03
N ALA A 70 -1.28 -7.96 -15.52
CA ALA A 70 -1.63 -9.36 -15.25
C ALA A 70 -1.49 -9.73 -13.77
N ASN A 71 -0.63 -9.02 -13.04
CA ASN A 71 -0.24 -9.35 -11.68
C ASN A 71 -0.96 -8.48 -10.62
N LEU A 72 -2.09 -7.85 -10.95
CA LEU A 72 -2.92 -7.14 -9.99
C LEU A 72 -4.10 -8.01 -9.55
N SER A 73 -4.22 -8.22 -8.25
CA SER A 73 -5.38 -8.89 -7.65
C SER A 73 -6.03 -8.02 -6.59
N LEU A 74 -7.37 -8.10 -6.48
CA LEU A 74 -8.17 -7.26 -5.59
C LEU A 74 -9.09 -8.16 -4.77
N HIS A 75 -9.02 -8.05 -3.44
CA HIS A 75 -9.73 -8.91 -2.51
C HIS A 75 -10.52 -8.11 -1.47
N VAL A 76 -11.71 -8.62 -1.13
CA VAL A 76 -12.44 -8.16 0.05
C VAL A 76 -11.79 -8.82 1.26
N TRP A 77 -11.36 -8.01 2.22
CA TRP A 77 -10.76 -8.50 3.45
C TRP A 77 -10.85 -7.46 4.56
N ASP A 78 -11.45 -7.87 5.68
CA ASP A 78 -11.47 -7.08 6.90
C ASP A 78 -10.30 -7.47 7.81
N LEU A 79 -9.29 -6.63 7.83
CA LEU A 79 -8.06 -6.87 8.59
C LEU A 79 -8.28 -6.94 10.11
N LEU A 80 -9.40 -6.43 10.64
CA LEU A 80 -9.70 -6.48 12.07
C LEU A 80 -10.40 -7.77 12.49
N SER A 81 -11.08 -8.46 11.57
CA SER A 81 -11.93 -9.61 11.91
C SER A 81 -11.57 -10.91 11.18
N GLU A 82 -10.82 -10.83 10.08
CA GLU A 82 -10.53 -11.98 9.23
C GLU A 82 -9.03 -12.30 9.17
N THR A 83 -8.72 -13.57 8.96
CA THR A 83 -7.35 -13.98 8.61
C THR A 83 -7.11 -13.76 7.12
N PRO A 84 -5.87 -13.40 6.70
CA PRO A 84 -5.54 -13.28 5.28
C PRO A 84 -5.83 -14.56 4.51
N GLY A 85 -6.31 -14.41 3.26
CA GLY A 85 -6.54 -15.52 2.35
C GLY A 85 -5.26 -16.04 1.70
N ALA A 86 -5.43 -16.96 0.73
CA ALA A 86 -4.31 -17.55 -0.03
C ALA A 86 -3.47 -16.51 -0.80
N TRP A 87 -3.99 -15.32 -1.02
CA TRP A 87 -3.29 -14.21 -1.67
C TRP A 87 -2.08 -13.70 -0.88
N LEU A 88 -2.01 -13.98 0.43
CA LEU A 88 -0.87 -13.59 1.27
C LEU A 88 0.42 -14.33 0.89
N GLN A 89 0.33 -15.61 0.49
CA GLN A 89 1.50 -16.45 0.24
C GLN A 89 2.54 -16.36 1.37
N ASP A 90 3.79 -15.99 1.03
CA ASP A 90 4.89 -15.81 1.99
C ASP A 90 4.98 -14.38 2.54
N GLY A 91 3.98 -13.53 2.26
CA GLY A 91 3.98 -12.11 2.60
C GLY A 91 4.52 -11.23 1.48
N PHE A 92 4.62 -9.94 1.77
CA PHE A 92 4.97 -8.90 0.81
C PHE A 92 6.33 -8.29 1.12
N ASP A 93 7.02 -7.85 0.06
CA ASP A 93 8.24 -7.04 0.21
C ASP A 93 7.93 -5.62 0.67
N VAL A 94 6.77 -5.09 0.25
CA VAL A 94 6.28 -3.78 0.72
C VAL A 94 4.78 -3.88 0.97
N VAL A 95 4.37 -3.48 2.17
CA VAL A 95 2.97 -3.26 2.54
C VAL A 95 2.72 -1.75 2.60
N LEU A 96 1.67 -1.29 1.92
CA LEU A 96 1.31 0.13 1.86
C LEU A 96 0.03 0.38 2.64
N ASP A 97 0.06 1.32 3.57
CA ASP A 97 -1.12 1.87 4.24
C ASP A 97 -1.21 3.37 4.01
N LYS A 98 -2.36 3.82 3.54
CA LYS A 98 -2.67 5.24 3.44
C LYS A 98 -4.08 5.49 3.97
N GLY A 99 -4.16 5.82 5.25
CA GLY A 99 -5.41 6.18 5.92
C GLY A 99 -6.20 5.02 6.50
N THR A 100 -5.80 3.75 6.31
CA THR A 100 -6.46 2.61 6.96
C THR A 100 -6.23 2.63 8.46
N PHE A 101 -5.00 2.82 8.91
CA PHE A 101 -4.69 3.01 10.32
C PHE A 101 -5.40 4.23 10.90
N ASP A 102 -5.46 5.35 10.16
CA ASP A 102 -6.19 6.54 10.57
C ASP A 102 -7.66 6.24 10.86
N ALA A 103 -8.32 5.50 9.96
CA ALA A 103 -9.73 5.12 10.12
C ALA A 103 -9.93 4.21 11.33
N ILE A 104 -9.05 3.22 11.52
CA ILE A 104 -9.09 2.28 12.65
C ILE A 104 -8.85 3.01 13.98
N SER A 105 -7.98 4.01 14.00
CA SER A 105 -7.66 4.78 15.19
C SER A 105 -8.83 5.62 15.73
N LEU A 106 -9.83 5.88 14.89
CA LEU A 106 -11.07 6.57 15.29
C LEU A 106 -12.13 5.61 15.85
N MET A 107 -11.90 4.31 15.78
CA MET A 107 -12.83 3.33 16.34
C MET A 107 -12.65 3.26 17.86
N THR A 108 -13.74 2.97 18.56
CA THR A 108 -13.71 2.73 20.00
C THR A 108 -13.58 1.23 20.28
N PRO A 109 -12.98 0.82 21.42
CA PRO A 109 -13.03 -0.56 21.87
C PRO A 109 -14.47 -1.07 21.97
N GLU A 110 -14.71 -2.33 21.59
CA GLU A 110 -16.05 -2.95 21.58
C GLU A 110 -16.68 -3.03 22.97
N THR A 111 -15.85 -3.18 24.00
CA THR A 111 -16.25 -3.21 25.41
C THR A 111 -15.21 -2.52 26.28
N ASP A 112 -15.64 -2.04 27.46
CA ASP A 112 -14.71 -1.52 28.46
C ASP A 112 -13.65 -2.55 28.84
N GLY A 113 -12.37 -2.17 28.66
CA GLY A 113 -11.22 -3.02 28.96
C GLY A 113 -10.76 -3.94 27.83
N SER A 114 -11.42 -3.95 26.66
CA SER A 114 -10.88 -4.61 25.48
C SER A 114 -9.73 -3.81 24.83
N PRO A 115 -8.77 -4.49 24.19
CA PRO A 115 -7.68 -3.82 23.48
C PRO A 115 -8.22 -2.85 22.42
N HIS A 116 -7.51 -1.75 22.21
CA HIS A 116 -7.87 -0.80 21.17
C HIS A 116 -7.71 -1.45 19.78
N PRO A 117 -8.59 -1.15 18.80
CA PRO A 117 -8.47 -1.69 17.44
C PRO A 117 -7.09 -1.49 16.79
N CYS A 118 -6.36 -0.44 17.15
CA CYS A 118 -4.98 -0.23 16.72
C CYS A 118 -4.00 -1.34 17.15
N ASP A 119 -4.23 -1.99 18.30
CA ASP A 119 -3.40 -3.13 18.72
C ASP A 119 -3.64 -4.34 17.81
N ARG A 120 -4.91 -4.57 17.41
CA ARG A 120 -5.27 -5.61 16.46
C ARG A 120 -4.69 -5.32 15.07
N TYR A 121 -4.78 -4.08 14.60
CA TYR A 121 -4.14 -3.65 13.35
C TYR A 121 -2.68 -4.07 13.30
N ARG A 122 -1.90 -3.71 14.31
CA ARG A 122 -0.46 -4.03 14.36
C ARG A 122 -0.23 -5.54 14.30
N GLN A 123 -0.99 -6.34 15.07
CA GLN A 123 -0.87 -7.80 15.09
C GLN A 123 -1.16 -8.43 13.72
N THR A 124 -2.10 -7.84 12.98
CA THR A 124 -2.52 -8.34 11.65
C THR A 124 -1.58 -7.89 10.55
N VAL A 125 -1.05 -6.66 10.60
CA VAL A 125 -0.22 -6.11 9.51
C VAL A 125 1.21 -6.65 9.55
N ILE A 126 1.79 -6.87 10.73
CA ILE A 126 3.16 -7.39 10.84
C ILE A 126 3.37 -8.70 10.06
N PRO A 127 2.50 -9.72 10.17
CA PRO A 127 2.65 -10.96 9.39
C PRO A 127 2.58 -10.78 7.87
N LEU A 128 1.95 -9.70 7.37
CA LEU A 128 1.89 -9.43 5.94
C LEU A 128 3.26 -9.05 5.36
N ILE A 129 4.19 -8.58 6.18
CA ILE A 129 5.49 -8.09 5.77
C ILE A 129 6.50 -9.21 5.89
N LYS A 130 7.23 -9.56 4.82
CA LYS A 130 8.35 -10.49 4.92
C LYS A 130 9.42 -9.95 5.87
N ARG A 131 10.18 -10.84 6.52
CA ARG A 131 11.32 -10.44 7.36
C ARG A 131 12.35 -9.62 6.58
N GLY A 132 12.81 -8.52 7.17
CA GLY A 132 13.73 -7.57 6.53
C GLY A 132 13.07 -6.64 5.51
N ARG A 133 11.74 -6.69 5.35
CA ARG A 133 10.96 -5.92 4.39
C ARG A 133 10.12 -4.85 5.07
N TYR A 134 9.28 -4.11 4.34
CA TYR A 134 8.85 -2.79 4.74
C TYR A 134 7.33 -2.63 4.83
N LEU A 135 6.90 -1.86 5.83
CA LEU A 135 5.61 -1.19 5.89
C LEU A 135 5.83 0.29 5.61
N VAL A 136 5.13 0.82 4.62
CA VAL A 136 5.05 2.26 4.36
C VAL A 136 3.69 2.74 4.80
N ILE A 137 3.65 3.52 5.87
CA ILE A 137 2.41 4.04 6.44
C ILE A 137 2.33 5.54 6.30
N THR A 138 1.22 6.02 5.74
CA THR A 138 0.91 7.45 5.59
C THR A 138 -0.30 7.81 6.42
N SER A 139 -0.13 8.76 7.31
CA SER A 139 -1.17 9.27 8.21
C SER A 139 -1.35 10.77 8.08
N CYS A 140 -2.60 11.22 8.19
CA CYS A 140 -2.98 12.63 8.33
C CYS A 140 -3.46 12.97 9.75
N ASN A 141 -3.62 11.98 10.63
CA ASN A 141 -4.18 12.13 11.97
C ASN A 141 -3.13 12.09 13.08
N TRP A 142 -1.97 11.52 12.80
CA TRP A 142 -0.95 11.20 13.79
C TRP A 142 0.37 11.91 13.50
N THR A 143 1.05 12.33 14.55
CA THR A 143 2.45 12.76 14.47
C THR A 143 3.37 11.53 14.34
N LYS A 144 4.60 11.75 13.90
CA LYS A 144 5.63 10.70 13.85
C LYS A 144 5.77 9.96 15.19
N ASN A 145 5.85 10.69 16.29
CA ASN A 145 6.07 10.08 17.60
C ASN A 145 4.90 9.20 18.02
N GLU A 146 3.67 9.66 17.83
CA GLU A 146 2.47 8.89 18.13
C GLU A 146 2.36 7.62 17.26
N LEU A 147 2.68 7.71 15.96
CA LEU A 147 2.75 6.51 15.10
C LEU A 147 3.80 5.51 15.58
N LEU A 148 4.96 5.98 16.03
CA LEU A 148 6.01 5.12 16.56
C LEU A 148 5.58 4.46 17.89
N GLU A 149 4.88 5.16 18.76
CA GLU A 149 4.33 4.59 19.99
C GLU A 149 3.37 3.42 19.70
N TRP A 150 2.51 3.56 18.68
CA TRP A 150 1.58 2.51 18.29
C TRP A 150 2.26 1.33 17.58
N LEU A 151 3.18 1.60 16.67
CA LEU A 151 3.67 0.60 15.71
C LEU A 151 5.03 0.01 16.06
N VAL A 152 5.85 0.72 16.85
CA VAL A 152 7.24 0.37 17.16
C VAL A 152 7.44 0.32 18.69
N PRO A 153 6.76 -0.57 19.41
CA PRO A 153 7.03 -0.76 20.84
C PRO A 153 8.46 -1.29 21.05
N GLN A 154 9.01 -1.11 22.25
CA GLN A 154 10.42 -1.31 22.57
C GLN A 154 10.95 -2.69 22.17
N ASP A 155 10.15 -3.75 22.31
CA ASP A 155 10.50 -5.14 21.95
C ASP A 155 9.76 -5.60 20.67
N GLY A 156 9.28 -4.66 19.86
CA GLY A 156 8.47 -4.94 18.67
C GLY A 156 9.26 -5.48 17.49
N GLU A 157 8.54 -6.11 16.57
CA GLU A 157 9.11 -6.63 15.33
C GLU A 157 9.40 -5.55 14.28
N LEU A 158 8.83 -4.35 14.42
CA LEU A 158 9.06 -3.23 13.52
C LEU A 158 10.08 -2.25 14.09
N VAL A 159 10.86 -1.65 13.21
CA VAL A 159 11.79 -0.55 13.53
C VAL A 159 11.62 0.56 12.49
N LEU A 160 11.82 1.81 12.91
CA LEU A 160 11.87 2.92 11.97
C LEU A 160 13.09 2.76 11.06
N PHE A 161 12.86 2.74 9.75
CA PHE A 161 13.90 2.66 8.73
C PHE A 161 14.13 4.02 8.07
N ASP A 162 13.05 4.70 7.65
CA ASP A 162 13.12 5.99 6.96
C ASP A 162 11.81 6.77 7.12
N GLU A 163 11.80 8.03 6.67
CA GLU A 163 10.61 8.89 6.63
C GLU A 163 10.59 9.75 5.38
N ALA A 164 9.41 9.96 4.81
CA ALA A 164 9.26 10.91 3.71
C ALA A 164 9.29 12.35 4.23
N ARG A 165 10.02 13.22 3.53
CA ARG A 165 10.09 14.65 3.86
C ARG A 165 8.98 15.40 3.15
N TYR A 166 8.14 16.09 3.93
CA TYR A 166 7.10 16.96 3.43
C TYR A 166 7.40 18.42 3.76
N PRO A 167 6.90 19.37 2.95
CA PRO A 167 6.95 20.77 3.32
C PRO A 167 6.27 21.01 4.67
N THR A 168 6.91 21.82 5.50
CA THR A 168 6.32 22.28 6.77
C THR A 168 5.60 23.60 6.57
N PHE A 169 4.56 23.85 7.35
CA PHE A 169 3.89 25.14 7.41
C PHE A 169 3.87 25.65 8.84
N THR A 170 3.86 26.97 9.00
CA THR A 170 3.78 27.60 10.31
C THR A 170 2.47 28.38 10.40
N PHE A 171 1.67 28.08 11.42
CA PHE A 171 0.44 28.78 11.70
C PHE A 171 0.34 29.07 13.21
N GLY A 172 0.05 30.33 13.56
CA GLY A 172 -0.06 30.72 14.97
C GLY A 172 1.21 30.50 15.81
N GLY A 173 2.40 30.57 15.18
CA GLY A 173 3.69 30.32 15.84
C GLY A 173 4.02 28.84 16.08
N LYS A 174 3.18 27.90 15.59
CA LYS A 174 3.45 26.46 15.61
C LYS A 174 3.77 25.97 14.20
N THR A 175 4.88 25.24 14.08
CA THR A 175 5.28 24.60 12.82
C THR A 175 4.83 23.15 12.84
N GLY A 176 4.23 22.68 11.74
CA GLY A 176 3.74 21.31 11.61
C GLY A 176 3.74 20.83 10.16
N GLN A 177 3.38 19.58 9.99
CA GLN A 177 3.14 18.92 8.70
C GLN A 177 1.70 18.42 8.70
N SER A 178 1.07 18.41 7.53
CA SER A 178 -0.29 17.89 7.36
C SER A 178 -0.34 16.37 7.14
N VAL A 179 0.80 15.77 6.83
CA VAL A 179 0.95 14.35 6.48
C VAL A 179 2.27 13.84 7.03
N VAL A 180 2.26 12.63 7.55
CA VAL A 180 3.45 11.89 7.96
C VAL A 180 3.49 10.58 7.21
N THR A 181 4.62 10.26 6.58
CA THR A 181 4.86 8.93 6.00
C THR A 181 6.11 8.34 6.60
N LEU A 182 5.96 7.18 7.23
CA LEU A 182 7.05 6.41 7.82
C LEU A 182 7.29 5.13 7.02
N VAL A 183 8.54 4.76 6.88
CA VAL A 183 8.97 3.46 6.39
C VAL A 183 9.45 2.66 7.60
N LEU A 184 8.71 1.62 7.94
CA LEU A 184 9.04 0.72 9.04
C LEU A 184 9.55 -0.60 8.47
N GLN A 185 10.67 -1.11 8.99
CA GLN A 185 11.24 -2.38 8.57
C GLN A 185 10.89 -3.47 9.58
N ARG A 186 10.41 -4.64 9.09
CA ARG A 186 10.28 -5.82 9.92
C ARG A 186 11.65 -6.43 10.19
N ARG A 187 12.00 -6.57 11.46
CA ARG A 187 13.31 -7.12 11.88
C ARG A 187 13.57 -8.50 11.27
N GLN A 188 14.82 -8.75 10.91
CA GLN A 188 15.32 -10.10 10.64
C GLN A 188 15.31 -10.90 11.96
N ILE A 189 15.12 -12.21 11.87
CA ILE A 189 15.43 -13.10 12.99
C ILE A 189 16.94 -13.34 12.87
N GLU A 190 17.70 -12.91 13.87
CA GLU A 190 19.09 -13.35 13.98
C GLU A 190 19.04 -14.86 14.26
N ALA A 191 19.74 -15.62 13.41
CA ALA A 191 19.84 -17.08 13.52
C ALA A 191 20.80 -17.47 14.61
#